data_a3ca6c130d30fa12bace4a51c3f74bf7
#
_entry.id   a3ca6c130d30fa12bace4a51c3f74bf7
#
_cell.length_a   1.000
_cell.length_b   1.000
_cell.length_c   1.000
_cell.angle_alpha   90.00
_cell.angle_beta   90.00
_cell.angle_gamma   90.00
#
_symmetry.space_group_name_H-M   'P 1'
#
loop_
_entity.id
_entity.type
_entity.pdbx_description
1 polymer ?
#
loop_
_entity_poly.entity_id
_entity_poly.type
_entity_poly.pdbx_seq_one_letter_code
_entity_poly.pdbx_strand_id
1 'polypeptide(L)'
;MKRTTLTVAFAAACSFSLVPAVAQSASADSPATRQASFQSASAHSSLVGSAQSQSAALVKAVGLSADNAFKIKDVLKDTDGSTHVRVDRTFKGIPVVGGDLVIHRDASGKVTGHDGMFDGAITVDTAPAIPKATGEAKGLAAAKAHKKSEGLDAAKGAGSTLVIRVDEAGKQQLAYMVKTTGMQKDRTPSRVRSFINADTGAVISSFDEIAHATGNGIYDKNVTLTTPGSSGSYKLSNPNTGNYTTDSNNQKINGTTMTDADNVWGDGSNSNRQSAGVDAQYGADTTFDYYKSVMGRNGIWNNGNGARSRVHYDNNYVNAFWDGTQMTYGDGDRNANPLTELDVAGHEMSHGVTENTAGLDYSGDAGGLNEATSDIFGTGVEWYANLASDKPDFLLGEEIDINGDGTPLRYMDKPSKDGASYDCYSSSVGSADPHYSSGPLNHWYFLASNGSGAKTINGVSYNSSTCDSSSVTGAGRADIEKVWYRTLSTKLTSTSNYKAAREGAIKSAVELYGGSSQVCKSVESAFNAINVPKGTAACSTSTLSLIHI
;
A
#
# COMPACT_ATOMS: atom_id res chain seq x y z
N MET A 1 -48.20 -3.57 -1.44
CA MET A 1 -46.95 -4.25 -1.78
C MET A 1 -46.05 -4.13 -0.56
N LYS A 2 -45.72 -5.23 0.09
CA LYS A 2 -44.88 -5.21 1.29
C LYS A 2 -43.43 -5.03 0.81
N ARG A 3 -42.79 -3.93 1.18
CA ARG A 3 -41.34 -3.71 0.98
C ARG A 3 -40.62 -4.66 1.93
N THR A 4 -39.87 -5.61 1.37
CA THR A 4 -38.93 -6.42 2.12
C THR A 4 -37.63 -5.61 2.18
N THR A 5 -37.33 -5.05 3.32
CA THR A 5 -36.03 -4.39 3.58
C THR A 5 -34.98 -5.51 3.61
N LEU A 6 -34.06 -5.48 2.68
CA LEU A 6 -32.92 -6.39 2.67
C LEU A 6 -31.92 -5.88 3.71
N THR A 7 -31.86 -6.54 4.85
CA THR A 7 -30.89 -6.24 5.90
C THR A 7 -29.57 -6.90 5.48
N VAL A 8 -28.62 -6.09 5.03
CA VAL A 8 -27.26 -6.56 4.75
C VAL A 8 -26.50 -6.53 6.07
N ALA A 9 -26.27 -7.68 6.64
CA ALA A 9 -25.45 -7.84 7.84
C ALA A 9 -24.03 -8.20 7.40
N PHE A 10 -23.08 -7.32 7.66
CA PHE A 10 -21.64 -7.63 7.62
C PHE A 10 -21.33 -8.54 8.81
N ALA A 11 -21.17 -9.80 8.61
CA ALA A 11 -20.83 -10.74 9.67
C ALA A 11 -19.35 -11.10 9.59
N ALA A 12 -18.55 -10.51 10.44
CA ALA A 12 -17.22 -11.02 10.75
C ALA A 12 -17.38 -12.27 11.63
N ALA A 13 -17.42 -13.44 11.02
CA ALA A 13 -17.47 -14.70 11.76
C ALA A 13 -16.06 -15.14 12.12
N CYS A 14 -15.59 -14.75 13.31
CA CYS A 14 -14.47 -15.41 13.97
C CYS A 14 -14.96 -16.72 14.60
N SER A 15 -14.98 -17.81 13.84
CA SER A 15 -15.16 -19.15 14.39
C SER A 15 -13.81 -19.84 14.52
N PHE A 16 -13.32 -19.95 15.73
CA PHE A 16 -12.22 -20.85 16.09
C PHE A 16 -12.74 -22.29 15.99
N SER A 17 -12.37 -22.99 14.93
CA SER A 17 -12.54 -24.44 14.83
C SER A 17 -11.18 -25.09 14.90
N LEU A 18 -10.88 -25.70 16.04
CA LEU A 18 -9.81 -26.69 16.17
C LEU A 18 -10.19 -27.91 15.33
N VAL A 19 -9.47 -28.18 14.26
CA VAL A 19 -9.55 -29.44 13.50
C VAL A 19 -8.26 -30.21 13.76
N PRO A 20 -8.35 -31.48 14.20
CA PRO A 20 -7.17 -32.32 14.39
C PRO A 20 -6.57 -32.75 13.06
N ALA A 21 -5.25 -32.70 12.97
CA ALA A 21 -4.49 -33.18 11.84
C ALA A 21 -4.67 -34.68 11.66
N VAL A 22 -5.24 -35.09 10.53
CA VAL A 22 -5.18 -36.48 10.05
C VAL A 22 -4.15 -36.53 8.93
N ALA A 23 -3.06 -37.26 9.19
CA ALA A 23 -2.07 -37.57 8.17
C ALA A 23 -2.66 -38.60 7.20
N GLN A 24 -2.73 -38.26 5.93
CA GLN A 24 -2.95 -39.23 4.85
C GLN A 24 -1.79 -39.19 3.87
N SER A 25 -1.07 -40.30 3.85
CA SER A 25 -0.09 -40.64 2.82
C SER A 25 -0.80 -40.98 1.52
N ALA A 26 -0.49 -40.28 0.45
CA ALA A 26 -0.78 -40.71 -0.91
C ALA A 26 0.44 -40.48 -1.78
N SER A 27 1.05 -41.58 -2.19
CA SER A 27 2.03 -41.63 -3.27
C SER A 27 1.31 -41.49 -4.60
N ALA A 28 1.73 -40.57 -5.46
CA ALA A 28 1.45 -40.61 -6.87
C ALA A 28 2.64 -39.98 -7.62
N ASP A 29 3.26 -40.80 -8.47
CA ASP A 29 4.29 -40.39 -9.40
C ASP A 29 3.78 -39.29 -10.34
N SER A 30 4.51 -38.16 -10.38
CA SER A 30 4.35 -37.12 -11.40
C SER A 30 5.71 -36.77 -11.98
N PRO A 31 5.80 -36.43 -13.28
CA PRO A 31 7.07 -36.27 -14.00
C PRO A 31 7.89 -35.13 -13.40
N ALA A 32 9.18 -35.36 -13.29
CA ALA A 32 10.19 -34.48 -12.69
C ALA A 32 10.14 -33.07 -13.31
N THR A 33 9.46 -32.16 -12.66
CA THR A 33 9.66 -30.72 -12.82
C THR A 33 10.99 -30.40 -12.14
N ARG A 34 11.91 -29.77 -12.86
CA ARG A 34 13.19 -29.26 -12.32
C ARG A 34 12.88 -28.25 -11.21
N GLN A 35 12.94 -28.69 -9.97
CA GLN A 35 12.77 -27.85 -8.78
C GLN A 35 14.17 -27.31 -8.40
N ALA A 36 14.33 -25.97 -8.46
CA ALA A 36 15.48 -25.31 -7.85
C ALA A 36 15.49 -25.65 -6.34
N SER A 37 16.57 -26.23 -5.85
CA SER A 37 16.68 -26.56 -4.43
C SER A 37 16.78 -25.27 -3.61
N PHE A 38 15.89 -25.09 -2.65
CA PHE A 38 15.98 -24.02 -1.64
C PHE A 38 17.29 -24.21 -0.86
N GLN A 39 18.29 -23.36 -1.15
CA GLN A 39 19.54 -23.33 -0.40
C GLN A 39 19.41 -22.34 0.77
N SER A 40 20.05 -22.68 1.90
CA SER A 40 20.14 -21.71 3.01
C SER A 40 20.95 -20.48 2.56
N ALA A 41 20.66 -19.30 3.11
CA ALA A 41 21.36 -18.06 2.77
C ALA A 41 22.90 -18.17 2.92
N SER A 42 23.40 -18.95 3.86
CA SER A 42 24.83 -19.20 4.05
C SER A 42 25.43 -20.08 2.94
N ALA A 43 24.73 -21.11 2.48
CA ALA A 43 25.16 -21.96 1.38
C ALA A 43 25.20 -21.18 0.07
N HIS A 44 24.21 -20.36 -0.19
CA HIS A 44 24.14 -19.47 -1.35
C HIS A 44 25.31 -18.45 -1.36
N SER A 45 25.57 -17.77 -0.23
CA SER A 45 26.70 -16.84 -0.10
C SER A 45 28.05 -17.52 -0.35
N SER A 46 28.21 -18.77 0.08
CA SER A 46 29.42 -19.56 -0.17
C SER A 46 29.60 -19.88 -1.64
N LEU A 47 28.53 -20.18 -2.38
CA LEU A 47 28.58 -20.41 -3.83
C LEU A 47 28.99 -19.15 -4.60
N VAL A 48 28.39 -18.00 -4.24
CA VAL A 48 28.72 -16.69 -4.82
C VAL A 48 30.19 -16.35 -4.55
N GLY A 49 30.69 -16.54 -3.31
CA GLY A 49 32.09 -16.31 -2.95
C GLY A 49 33.06 -17.23 -3.69
N SER A 50 32.72 -18.51 -3.83
CA SER A 50 33.51 -19.48 -4.62
C SER A 50 33.56 -19.10 -6.09
N ALA A 51 32.43 -18.73 -6.69
CA ALA A 51 32.41 -18.28 -8.09
C ALA A 51 33.22 -16.98 -8.28
N GLN A 52 33.15 -16.04 -7.31
CA GLN A 52 33.90 -14.78 -7.36
C GLN A 52 35.41 -15.03 -7.36
N SER A 53 35.91 -15.98 -6.57
CA SER A 53 37.34 -16.35 -6.58
C SER A 53 37.81 -16.92 -7.92
N GLN A 54 36.89 -17.41 -8.76
CA GLN A 54 37.15 -17.96 -10.09
C GLN A 54 36.92 -16.96 -11.24
N SER A 55 36.62 -15.67 -10.93
CA SER A 55 36.24 -14.65 -11.93
C SER A 55 37.18 -14.61 -13.14
N ALA A 56 38.51 -14.61 -12.94
CA ALA A 56 39.48 -14.58 -14.03
C ALA A 56 39.44 -15.84 -14.93
N ALA A 57 39.20 -17.02 -14.33
CA ALA A 57 39.02 -18.25 -15.08
C ALA A 57 37.74 -18.25 -15.91
N LEU A 58 36.65 -17.68 -15.35
CA LEU A 58 35.37 -17.50 -16.06
C LEU A 58 35.53 -16.55 -17.26
N VAL A 59 36.21 -15.41 -17.10
CA VAL A 59 36.52 -14.47 -18.19
C VAL A 59 37.23 -15.17 -19.34
N LYS A 60 38.26 -15.95 -19.02
CA LYS A 60 39.00 -16.73 -20.02
C LYS A 60 38.14 -17.80 -20.68
N ALA A 61 37.28 -18.49 -19.90
CA ALA A 61 36.46 -19.58 -20.40
C ALA A 61 35.38 -19.12 -21.39
N VAL A 62 34.90 -17.87 -21.27
CA VAL A 62 33.97 -17.26 -22.23
C VAL A 62 34.66 -16.48 -23.35
N GLY A 63 36.00 -16.60 -23.47
CA GLY A 63 36.76 -16.04 -24.60
C GLY A 63 37.08 -14.54 -24.51
N LEU A 64 36.90 -13.90 -23.36
CA LEU A 64 37.18 -12.48 -23.19
C LEU A 64 38.63 -12.19 -22.81
N SER A 65 39.11 -10.98 -23.17
CA SER A 65 40.46 -10.51 -22.84
C SER A 65 40.67 -10.27 -21.34
N ALA A 66 41.93 -10.23 -20.90
CA ALA A 66 42.31 -9.98 -19.51
C ALA A 66 41.94 -8.55 -19.00
N ASP A 67 41.60 -7.62 -19.90
CA ASP A 67 41.05 -6.30 -19.53
C ASP A 67 39.62 -6.39 -18.95
N ASN A 68 38.97 -7.55 -19.12
CA ASN A 68 37.65 -7.80 -18.55
C ASN A 68 37.76 -8.44 -17.17
N ALA A 69 36.77 -8.11 -16.31
CA ALA A 69 36.56 -8.80 -15.05
C ALA A 69 35.06 -9.01 -14.80
N PHE A 70 34.74 -10.05 -14.03
CA PHE A 70 33.38 -10.35 -13.63
C PHE A 70 33.16 -10.09 -12.14
N LYS A 71 32.08 -9.39 -11.83
CA LYS A 71 31.49 -9.31 -10.49
C LYS A 71 30.33 -10.30 -10.44
N ILE A 72 30.45 -11.31 -9.60
CA ILE A 72 29.38 -12.31 -9.45
C ILE A 72 28.20 -11.70 -8.73
N LYS A 73 27.02 -11.79 -9.34
CA LYS A 73 25.76 -11.28 -8.80
C LYS A 73 25.00 -12.38 -8.09
N ASP A 74 24.99 -13.56 -8.70
CA ASP A 74 24.20 -14.68 -8.25
C ASP A 74 24.74 -16.01 -8.77
N VAL A 75 24.44 -17.11 -8.06
CA VAL A 75 24.72 -18.48 -8.50
C VAL A 75 23.52 -19.35 -8.21
N LEU A 76 22.84 -19.80 -9.26
CA LEU A 76 21.82 -20.84 -9.18
C LEU A 76 22.49 -22.20 -9.32
N LYS A 77 22.15 -23.15 -8.44
CA LYS A 77 22.58 -24.54 -8.53
C LYS A 77 21.39 -25.45 -8.73
N ASP A 78 21.42 -26.25 -9.80
CA ASP A 78 20.41 -27.23 -10.11
C ASP A 78 20.58 -28.53 -9.31
N THR A 79 19.56 -29.36 -9.29
CA THR A 79 19.57 -30.65 -8.56
C THR A 79 20.56 -31.67 -9.13
N ASP A 80 20.94 -31.55 -10.40
CA ASP A 80 21.97 -32.36 -11.06
C ASP A 80 23.40 -31.90 -10.75
N GLY A 81 23.54 -30.80 -9.97
CA GLY A 81 24.81 -30.21 -9.57
C GLY A 81 25.36 -29.18 -10.55
N SER A 82 24.74 -28.96 -11.71
CA SER A 82 25.08 -27.87 -12.62
C SER A 82 24.84 -26.50 -11.99
N THR A 83 25.55 -25.47 -12.47
CA THR A 83 25.41 -24.11 -11.91
C THR A 83 25.31 -23.07 -13.02
N HIS A 84 24.48 -22.03 -12.74
CA HIS A 84 24.31 -20.87 -13.59
C HIS A 84 24.82 -19.65 -12.83
N VAL A 85 25.88 -19.04 -13.33
CA VAL A 85 26.59 -17.93 -12.67
C VAL A 85 26.23 -16.63 -13.36
N ARG A 86 25.43 -15.79 -12.73
CA ARG A 86 25.10 -14.45 -13.24
C ARG A 86 26.17 -13.45 -12.87
N VAL A 87 26.66 -12.71 -13.85
CA VAL A 87 27.80 -11.81 -13.70
C VAL A 87 27.53 -10.43 -14.28
N ASP A 88 28.01 -9.38 -13.57
CA ASP A 88 28.23 -8.07 -14.17
C ASP A 88 29.63 -8.02 -14.75
N ARG A 89 29.77 -7.43 -15.93
CA ARG A 89 31.03 -7.28 -16.62
C ARG A 89 31.65 -5.91 -16.39
N THR A 90 32.97 -5.86 -16.21
CA THR A 90 33.76 -4.62 -16.28
C THR A 90 34.84 -4.76 -17.32
N PHE A 91 35.25 -3.64 -17.94
CA PHE A 91 36.38 -3.54 -18.84
C PHE A 91 37.30 -2.42 -18.37
N LYS A 92 38.55 -2.73 -18.08
CA LYS A 92 39.54 -1.80 -17.47
C LYS A 92 38.98 -1.11 -16.21
N GLY A 93 38.18 -1.85 -15.42
CA GLY A 93 37.54 -1.36 -14.22
C GLY A 93 36.25 -0.56 -14.44
N ILE A 94 35.86 -0.28 -15.69
CA ILE A 94 34.62 0.47 -16.02
C ILE A 94 33.48 -0.55 -16.22
N PRO A 95 32.34 -0.43 -15.54
CA PRO A 95 31.17 -1.29 -15.74
C PRO A 95 30.69 -1.28 -17.19
N VAL A 96 30.33 -2.44 -17.72
CA VAL A 96 29.75 -2.60 -19.06
C VAL A 96 28.27 -2.88 -18.92
N VAL A 97 27.44 -1.85 -19.14
CA VAL A 97 25.98 -1.94 -19.10
C VAL A 97 25.48 -2.54 -20.41
N GLY A 98 24.74 -3.63 -20.33
CA GLY A 98 24.33 -4.47 -21.47
C GLY A 98 25.39 -5.54 -21.86
N GLY A 99 26.41 -5.71 -21.01
CA GLY A 99 27.42 -6.77 -21.18
C GLY A 99 27.42 -7.81 -20.06
N ASP A 100 26.33 -7.86 -19.26
CA ASP A 100 26.12 -8.90 -18.27
C ASP A 100 25.86 -10.25 -18.93
N LEU A 101 26.32 -11.33 -18.27
CA LEU A 101 26.23 -12.69 -18.78
C LEU A 101 25.69 -13.66 -17.72
N VAL A 102 25.11 -14.77 -18.18
CA VAL A 102 24.85 -15.97 -17.38
C VAL A 102 25.74 -17.08 -17.88
N ILE A 103 26.70 -17.53 -17.07
CA ILE A 103 27.67 -18.55 -17.43
C ILE A 103 27.21 -19.91 -16.91
N HIS A 104 27.07 -20.89 -17.77
CA HIS A 104 26.62 -22.24 -17.44
C HIS A 104 27.82 -23.16 -17.19
N ARG A 105 27.73 -23.95 -16.10
CA ARG A 105 28.74 -24.95 -15.75
C ARG A 105 28.07 -26.28 -15.46
N ASP A 106 28.67 -27.37 -15.85
CA ASP A 106 28.25 -28.71 -15.48
C ASP A 106 28.55 -29.01 -13.98
N ALA A 107 28.13 -30.17 -13.51
CA ALA A 107 28.36 -30.62 -12.13
C ALA A 107 29.85 -30.71 -11.73
N SER A 108 30.77 -30.82 -12.69
CA SER A 108 32.22 -30.79 -12.46
C SER A 108 32.77 -29.36 -12.34
N GLY A 109 31.97 -28.34 -12.65
CA GLY A 109 32.36 -26.93 -12.66
C GLY A 109 32.94 -26.46 -13.99
N LYS A 110 32.96 -27.30 -15.04
CA LYS A 110 33.44 -26.94 -16.38
C LYS A 110 32.38 -26.05 -17.06
N VAL A 111 32.83 -24.92 -17.66
CA VAL A 111 31.96 -24.04 -18.45
C VAL A 111 31.48 -24.76 -19.70
N THR A 112 30.16 -24.82 -19.89
CA THR A 112 29.50 -25.45 -21.03
C THR A 112 28.95 -24.45 -22.04
N GLY A 113 28.79 -23.18 -21.62
CA GLY A 113 28.28 -22.07 -22.45
C GLY A 113 28.00 -20.85 -21.63
N HIS A 114 27.47 -19.82 -22.28
CA HIS A 114 26.94 -18.61 -21.62
C HIS A 114 25.84 -17.99 -22.47
N ASP A 115 24.97 -17.24 -21.82
CA ASP A 115 23.92 -16.37 -22.41
C ASP A 115 24.18 -14.92 -22.05
N GLY A 116 23.86 -14.01 -22.97
CA GLY A 116 23.95 -12.56 -22.80
C GLY A 116 23.72 -11.83 -24.13
N MET A 117 23.39 -10.56 -24.07
CA MET A 117 23.13 -9.75 -25.26
C MET A 117 24.41 -9.29 -25.94
N PHE A 118 25.52 -9.16 -25.18
CA PHE A 118 26.79 -8.73 -25.71
C PHE A 118 27.97 -9.41 -25.00
N ASP A 119 28.63 -10.34 -25.71
CA ASP A 119 29.83 -11.07 -25.30
C ASP A 119 31.08 -10.66 -26.11
N GLY A 120 30.94 -9.65 -27.00
CA GLY A 120 31.98 -9.20 -27.91
C GLY A 120 33.10 -8.38 -27.23
N ALA A 121 34.14 -8.07 -28.01
CA ALA A 121 35.25 -7.22 -27.58
C ALA A 121 34.79 -5.77 -27.35
N ILE A 122 35.34 -5.13 -26.33
CA ILE A 122 35.17 -3.69 -26.10
C ILE A 122 36.23 -2.95 -26.93
N THR A 123 35.75 -2.00 -27.75
CA THR A 123 36.59 -1.22 -28.69
C THR A 123 36.50 0.29 -28.47
N VAL A 124 35.58 0.76 -27.55
CA VAL A 124 35.41 2.18 -27.25
C VAL A 124 36.60 2.71 -26.46
N ASP A 125 36.95 3.98 -26.68
CA ASP A 125 37.92 4.68 -25.81
C ASP A 125 37.33 4.80 -24.40
N THR A 126 38.17 4.63 -23.40
CA THR A 126 37.78 4.66 -21.97
C THR A 126 38.09 6.00 -21.28
N ALA A 127 38.63 6.98 -22.00
CA ALA A 127 38.91 8.33 -21.49
C ALA A 127 37.78 9.29 -21.86
N PRO A 128 37.02 9.84 -20.86
CA PRO A 128 35.94 10.77 -21.17
C PRO A 128 36.45 12.14 -21.62
N ALA A 129 35.85 12.71 -22.68
CA ALA A 129 36.23 14.04 -23.16
C ALA A 129 35.54 15.17 -22.38
N ILE A 130 34.38 14.93 -21.73
CA ILE A 130 33.73 15.93 -20.88
C ILE A 130 33.92 15.63 -19.39
N PRO A 131 34.01 16.67 -18.52
CA PRO A 131 34.13 16.47 -17.08
C PRO A 131 32.89 15.76 -16.48
N LYS A 132 33.11 14.98 -15.42
CA LYS A 132 32.05 14.28 -14.67
C LYS A 132 30.90 15.22 -14.24
N ALA A 133 31.23 16.42 -13.69
CA ALA A 133 30.24 17.41 -13.26
C ALA A 133 29.34 17.88 -14.42
N THR A 134 29.87 17.98 -15.64
CA THR A 134 29.10 18.31 -16.84
C THR A 134 28.12 17.19 -17.17
N GLY A 135 28.56 15.92 -17.08
CA GLY A 135 27.70 14.74 -17.27
C GLY A 135 26.57 14.70 -16.25
N GLU A 136 26.86 14.94 -14.98
CA GLU A 136 25.87 14.99 -13.90
C GLU A 136 24.82 16.09 -14.11
N ALA A 137 25.23 17.31 -14.47
CA ALA A 137 24.32 18.40 -14.75
C ALA A 137 23.39 18.08 -15.94
N LYS A 138 23.94 17.49 -17.02
CA LYS A 138 23.16 17.07 -18.18
C LYS A 138 22.20 15.92 -17.84
N GLY A 139 22.61 14.96 -17.01
CA GLY A 139 21.77 13.86 -16.56
C GLY A 139 20.59 14.34 -15.69
N LEU A 140 20.83 15.30 -14.78
CA LEU A 140 19.75 15.92 -14.01
C LEU A 140 18.79 16.70 -14.92
N ALA A 141 19.29 17.43 -15.92
CA ALA A 141 18.46 18.13 -16.88
C ALA A 141 17.63 17.14 -17.74
N ALA A 142 18.22 16.02 -18.15
CA ALA A 142 17.53 14.96 -18.90
C ALA A 142 16.41 14.31 -18.07
N ALA A 143 16.66 14.05 -16.78
CA ALA A 143 15.65 13.51 -15.88
C ALA A 143 14.44 14.47 -15.72
N LYS A 144 14.71 15.76 -15.53
CA LYS A 144 13.65 16.78 -15.45
C LYS A 144 12.88 16.91 -16.76
N ALA A 145 13.55 16.79 -17.90
CA ALA A 145 12.90 16.84 -19.21
C ALA A 145 12.05 15.59 -19.49
N HIS A 146 12.51 14.41 -19.04
CA HIS A 146 11.79 13.15 -19.14
C HIS A 146 10.45 13.20 -18.39
N LYS A 147 10.42 13.84 -17.22
CA LYS A 147 9.24 14.01 -16.36
C LYS A 147 8.57 15.37 -16.50
N LYS A 148 8.72 16.06 -17.65
CA LYS A 148 8.25 17.46 -17.82
C LYS A 148 6.74 17.61 -17.60
N SER A 149 5.92 16.67 -18.05
CA SER A 149 4.46 16.69 -17.89
C SER A 149 4.01 16.42 -16.45
N GLU A 150 4.73 15.54 -15.75
CA GLU A 150 4.39 15.09 -14.39
C GLU A 150 5.07 15.94 -13.32
N GLY A 151 6.09 16.76 -13.71
CA GLY A 151 6.97 17.47 -12.81
C GLY A 151 7.94 16.52 -12.09
N LEU A 152 9.04 17.03 -11.58
CA LEU A 152 9.96 16.28 -10.73
C LEU A 152 10.46 17.23 -9.64
N ASP A 153 9.71 17.31 -8.56
CA ASP A 153 10.03 18.17 -7.43
C ASP A 153 11.16 17.58 -6.58
N ALA A 154 11.91 18.46 -5.92
CA ALA A 154 13.05 18.08 -5.09
C ALA A 154 14.06 17.15 -5.79
N ALA A 155 14.15 17.21 -7.14
CA ALA A 155 15.06 16.39 -7.91
C ALA A 155 16.51 16.58 -7.46
N LYS A 156 17.12 15.47 -7.01
CA LYS A 156 18.51 15.44 -6.55
C LYS A 156 19.29 14.40 -7.34
N GLY A 157 20.48 14.77 -7.82
CA GLY A 157 21.41 13.80 -8.37
C GLY A 157 21.93 12.90 -7.24
N ALA A 158 21.75 11.58 -7.41
CA ALA A 158 22.29 10.55 -6.50
C ALA A 158 23.72 10.12 -6.89
N GLY A 159 24.38 10.92 -7.74
CA GLY A 159 25.72 10.66 -8.27
C GLY A 159 25.73 10.08 -9.67
N SER A 160 26.95 9.97 -10.24
CA SER A 160 27.16 9.36 -11.53
C SER A 160 28.29 8.33 -11.52
N THR A 161 28.19 7.37 -12.41
CA THR A 161 29.20 6.35 -12.66
C THR A 161 29.59 6.40 -14.14
N LEU A 162 30.89 6.41 -14.43
CA LEU A 162 31.36 6.21 -15.81
C LEU A 162 31.13 4.74 -16.19
N VAL A 163 30.49 4.51 -17.31
CA VAL A 163 30.14 3.17 -17.80
C VAL A 163 30.40 3.05 -19.30
N ILE A 164 30.60 1.86 -19.78
CA ILE A 164 30.49 1.54 -21.19
C ILE A 164 29.08 1.01 -21.42
N ARG A 165 28.27 1.76 -22.15
CA ARG A 165 26.94 1.31 -22.53
C ARG A 165 27.00 0.58 -23.87
N VAL A 166 26.41 -0.60 -23.90
CA VAL A 166 26.16 -1.38 -25.12
C VAL A 166 24.65 -1.43 -25.35
N ASP A 167 24.21 -1.02 -26.53
CA ASP A 167 22.79 -1.11 -26.89
C ASP A 167 22.44 -2.46 -27.52
N GLU A 168 21.18 -2.69 -27.83
CA GLU A 168 20.68 -3.94 -28.43
C GLU A 168 21.28 -4.25 -29.79
N ALA A 169 21.83 -3.26 -30.51
CA ALA A 169 22.52 -3.41 -31.77
C ALA A 169 24.04 -3.66 -31.58
N GLY A 170 24.51 -3.74 -30.33
CA GLY A 170 25.92 -3.91 -29.99
C GLY A 170 26.78 -2.64 -30.13
N LYS A 171 26.16 -1.47 -30.29
CA LYS A 171 26.86 -0.19 -30.35
C LYS A 171 27.37 0.20 -28.96
N GLN A 172 28.67 0.42 -28.89
CA GLN A 172 29.35 0.75 -27.63
C GLN A 172 29.55 2.26 -27.51
N GLN A 173 29.28 2.83 -26.35
CA GLN A 173 29.50 4.25 -26.07
C GLN A 173 29.99 4.42 -24.63
N LEU A 174 31.04 5.22 -24.44
CA LEU A 174 31.42 5.68 -23.10
C LEU A 174 30.37 6.69 -22.62
N ALA A 175 29.85 6.49 -21.41
CA ALA A 175 28.76 7.31 -20.89
C ALA A 175 28.87 7.55 -19.38
N TYR A 176 28.38 8.71 -18.92
CA TYR A 176 28.02 8.89 -17.52
C TYR A 176 26.60 8.37 -17.30
N MET A 177 26.46 7.34 -16.47
CA MET A 177 25.17 6.89 -15.95
C MET A 177 24.83 7.71 -14.72
N VAL A 178 23.85 8.60 -14.84
CA VAL A 178 23.43 9.54 -13.80
C VAL A 178 22.12 9.04 -13.20
N LYS A 179 22.04 8.91 -11.88
CA LYS A 179 20.83 8.60 -11.14
C LYS A 179 20.26 9.88 -10.53
N THR A 180 18.99 10.13 -10.78
CA THR A 180 18.24 11.26 -10.24
C THR A 180 17.03 10.74 -9.50
N THR A 181 16.86 11.12 -8.23
CA THR A 181 15.66 10.83 -7.44
C THR A 181 14.84 12.08 -7.24
N GLY A 182 13.54 11.95 -7.13
CA GLY A 182 12.60 13.04 -6.88
C GLY A 182 11.20 12.53 -6.64
N MET A 183 10.27 13.46 -6.46
CA MET A 183 8.84 13.18 -6.35
C MET A 183 8.12 13.88 -7.49
N GLN A 184 7.15 13.20 -8.09
CA GLN A 184 6.24 13.78 -9.07
C GLN A 184 5.19 14.65 -8.35
N LYS A 185 4.41 15.44 -9.08
CA LYS A 185 3.38 16.33 -8.50
C LYS A 185 2.28 15.56 -7.76
N ASP A 186 1.98 14.37 -8.22
CA ASP A 186 1.03 13.43 -7.62
C ASP A 186 1.60 12.66 -6.41
N ARG A 187 2.81 13.02 -5.95
CA ARG A 187 3.59 12.38 -4.90
C ARG A 187 4.16 11.00 -5.26
N THR A 188 4.10 10.61 -6.52
CA THR A 188 4.75 9.38 -6.98
C THR A 188 6.27 9.53 -6.91
N PRO A 189 7.00 8.60 -6.26
CA PRO A 189 8.45 8.62 -6.25
C PRO A 189 8.98 8.31 -7.65
N SER A 190 10.11 8.92 -8.00
CA SER A 190 10.77 8.72 -9.29
C SER A 190 12.25 8.51 -9.09
N ARG A 191 12.84 7.59 -9.86
CA ARG A 191 14.26 7.31 -9.89
C ARG A 191 14.72 7.18 -11.34
N VAL A 192 15.06 8.32 -11.92
CA VAL A 192 15.43 8.38 -13.33
C VAL A 192 16.89 8.03 -13.50
N ARG A 193 17.17 7.09 -14.40
CA ARG A 193 18.51 6.76 -14.90
C ARG A 193 18.71 7.40 -16.26
N SER A 194 19.67 8.32 -16.36
CA SER A 194 20.05 8.99 -17.62
C SER A 194 21.45 8.56 -18.04
N PHE A 195 21.61 8.20 -19.30
CA PHE A 195 22.92 7.93 -19.89
C PHE A 195 23.32 9.12 -20.76
N ILE A 196 24.46 9.72 -20.42
CA ILE A 196 25.01 10.90 -21.09
C ILE A 196 26.31 10.49 -21.76
N ASN A 197 26.42 10.66 -23.07
CA ASN A 197 27.65 10.36 -23.81
C ASN A 197 28.82 11.13 -23.21
N ALA A 198 29.87 10.44 -22.82
CA ALA A 198 31.00 11.02 -22.08
C ALA A 198 31.95 11.82 -22.98
N ASP A 199 31.79 11.77 -24.29
CA ASP A 199 32.58 12.54 -25.27
C ASP A 199 31.85 13.80 -25.71
N THR A 200 30.55 13.67 -26.03
CA THR A 200 29.76 14.77 -26.63
C THR A 200 28.84 15.46 -25.65
N GLY A 201 28.49 14.81 -24.53
CA GLY A 201 27.48 15.28 -23.60
C GLY A 201 26.04 15.15 -24.12
N ALA A 202 25.81 14.42 -25.19
CA ALA A 202 24.47 14.14 -25.69
C ALA A 202 23.77 13.13 -24.79
N VAL A 203 22.44 13.28 -24.63
CA VAL A 203 21.60 12.28 -23.95
C VAL A 203 21.48 11.05 -24.85
N ILE A 204 21.96 9.90 -24.39
CA ILE A 204 21.81 8.62 -25.08
C ILE A 204 20.41 8.06 -24.81
N SER A 205 20.03 8.01 -23.53
CA SER A 205 18.69 7.60 -23.09
C SER A 205 18.41 8.09 -21.68
N SER A 206 17.12 8.16 -21.35
CA SER A 206 16.65 8.46 -20.00
C SER A 206 15.36 7.68 -19.75
N PHE A 207 15.27 6.98 -18.63
CA PHE A 207 14.08 6.22 -18.23
C PHE A 207 13.96 6.19 -16.71
N ASP A 208 12.72 6.05 -16.23
CA ASP A 208 12.46 5.85 -14.82
C ASP A 208 12.68 4.37 -14.45
N GLU A 209 13.44 4.11 -13.39
CA GLU A 209 13.67 2.74 -12.89
C GLU A 209 12.47 2.24 -12.07
N ILE A 210 11.59 3.16 -11.64
CA ILE A 210 10.34 2.80 -10.98
C ILE A 210 9.30 2.67 -12.09
N ALA A 211 8.89 1.44 -12.37
CA ALA A 211 7.82 1.15 -13.29
C ALA A 211 6.49 1.51 -12.61
N HIS A 212 5.84 2.55 -13.11
CA HIS A 212 4.49 2.90 -12.72
C HIS A 212 3.51 2.30 -13.71
N ALA A 213 2.53 1.59 -13.19
CA ALA A 213 1.38 1.16 -13.96
C ALA A 213 0.31 2.24 -13.92
N THR A 214 -0.44 2.38 -14.99
CA THR A 214 -1.69 3.13 -14.96
C THR A 214 -2.81 2.17 -14.59
N GLY A 215 -3.55 2.49 -13.53
CA GLY A 215 -4.75 1.78 -13.10
C GLY A 215 -6.00 2.60 -13.39
N ASN A 216 -7.03 1.95 -13.93
CA ASN A 216 -8.34 2.52 -14.10
C ASN A 216 -9.36 1.62 -13.43
N GLY A 217 -9.57 1.87 -12.14
CA GLY A 217 -10.50 1.16 -11.28
C GLY A 217 -11.96 1.47 -11.59
N ILE A 218 -12.88 0.77 -10.95
CA ILE A 218 -14.32 1.06 -11.04
C ILE A 218 -14.60 2.41 -10.38
N TYR A 219 -14.02 2.66 -9.24
CA TYR A 219 -14.15 3.86 -8.40
C TYR A 219 -12.92 4.75 -8.50
N ASP A 220 -11.74 4.19 -8.34
CA ASP A 220 -10.44 4.87 -8.37
C ASP A 220 -9.94 5.05 -9.81
N LYS A 221 -10.36 6.14 -10.46
CA LYS A 221 -10.03 6.42 -11.86
C LYS A 221 -8.63 7.01 -12.03
N ASN A 222 -7.92 6.55 -13.06
CA ASN A 222 -6.63 7.12 -13.49
C ASN A 222 -5.57 7.15 -12.38
N VAL A 223 -5.50 6.11 -11.57
CA VAL A 223 -4.53 6.01 -10.48
C VAL A 223 -3.20 5.43 -10.94
N THR A 224 -2.15 5.75 -10.21
CA THR A 224 -0.81 5.20 -10.44
C THR A 224 -0.57 4.04 -9.50
N LEU A 225 -0.14 2.89 -10.07
CA LEU A 225 0.20 1.69 -9.33
C LEU A 225 1.70 1.41 -9.44
N THR A 226 2.29 0.87 -8.38
CA THR A 226 3.63 0.29 -8.44
C THR A 226 3.49 -1.22 -8.65
N THR A 227 3.95 -1.73 -9.80
CA THR A 227 3.80 -3.14 -10.18
C THR A 227 5.14 -3.70 -10.65
N PRO A 228 5.62 -4.83 -10.12
CA PRO A 228 6.83 -5.46 -10.59
C PRO A 228 6.54 -6.34 -11.81
N GLY A 229 7.53 -6.45 -12.67
CA GLY A 229 7.45 -7.31 -13.84
C GLY A 229 8.24 -6.78 -15.02
N SER A 230 8.01 -7.41 -16.17
CA SER A 230 8.54 -7.01 -17.47
C SER A 230 7.44 -7.20 -18.51
N SER A 231 7.63 -6.66 -19.70
CA SER A 231 6.67 -6.80 -20.80
C SER A 231 6.17 -8.25 -20.93
N GLY A 232 4.86 -8.41 -20.93
CA GLY A 232 4.17 -9.70 -20.97
C GLY A 232 3.88 -10.36 -19.61
N SER A 233 4.37 -9.81 -18.48
CA SER A 233 4.15 -10.44 -17.15
C SER A 233 4.34 -9.47 -15.99
N TYR A 234 3.51 -8.44 -15.91
CA TYR A 234 3.41 -7.58 -14.72
C TYR A 234 2.50 -8.21 -13.68
N LYS A 235 2.72 -7.92 -12.39
CA LYS A 235 1.91 -8.42 -11.27
C LYS A 235 1.27 -7.27 -10.53
N LEU A 236 0.02 -7.44 -10.15
CA LEU A 236 -0.69 -6.50 -9.29
C LEU A 236 -0.24 -6.69 -7.84
N SER A 237 0.92 -6.10 -7.55
CA SER A 237 1.56 -6.13 -6.23
C SER A 237 2.52 -4.96 -6.11
N ASN A 238 2.72 -4.46 -4.90
CA ASN A 238 3.64 -3.35 -4.64
C ASN A 238 4.83 -3.83 -3.80
N PRO A 239 6.04 -3.90 -4.34
CA PRO A 239 7.22 -4.35 -3.61
C PRO A 239 7.66 -3.39 -2.49
N ASN A 240 7.18 -2.14 -2.48
CA ASN A 240 7.54 -1.14 -1.46
C ASN A 240 6.67 -1.28 -0.20
N THR A 241 5.40 -1.66 -0.35
CA THR A 241 4.45 -1.89 0.75
C THR A 241 4.33 -3.38 1.08
N GLY A 242 4.57 -4.26 0.10
CA GLY A 242 4.32 -5.69 0.19
C GLY A 242 2.85 -6.08 -0.02
N ASN A 243 1.96 -5.13 -0.32
CA ASN A 243 0.56 -5.40 -0.68
C ASN A 243 0.46 -6.07 -2.05
N TYR A 244 -0.50 -6.97 -2.22
CA TYR A 244 -0.79 -7.60 -3.50
C TYR A 244 -2.23 -8.02 -3.61
N THR A 245 -2.75 -8.02 -4.85
CA THR A 245 -4.14 -8.32 -5.12
C THR A 245 -4.29 -9.63 -5.91
N THR A 246 -5.25 -10.45 -5.48
CA THR A 246 -5.56 -11.75 -6.08
C THR A 246 -7.01 -11.79 -6.56
N ASP A 247 -7.25 -12.49 -7.67
CA ASP A 247 -8.58 -12.80 -8.21
C ASP A 247 -9.06 -14.15 -7.71
N SER A 248 -10.14 -14.18 -6.92
CA SER A 248 -10.76 -15.39 -6.39
C SER A 248 -11.70 -16.08 -7.38
N ASN A 249 -11.85 -15.51 -8.59
CA ASN A 249 -12.64 -16.08 -9.69
C ASN A 249 -14.09 -16.45 -9.30
N ASN A 250 -14.72 -15.60 -8.48
CA ASN A 250 -16.06 -15.80 -7.90
C ASN A 250 -16.20 -17.12 -7.13
N GLN A 251 -15.12 -17.51 -6.43
CA GLN A 251 -15.07 -18.70 -5.57
C GLN A 251 -14.56 -18.33 -4.17
N LYS A 252 -14.82 -19.20 -3.18
CA LYS A 252 -14.33 -19.05 -1.80
C LYS A 252 -12.89 -19.53 -1.63
N ILE A 253 -11.97 -18.96 -2.41
CA ILE A 253 -10.54 -19.31 -2.43
C ILE A 253 -9.67 -18.06 -2.30
N ASN A 254 -8.40 -18.27 -2.05
CA ASN A 254 -7.43 -17.18 -2.01
C ASN A 254 -7.09 -16.58 -3.39
N GLY A 255 -7.44 -17.29 -4.46
CA GLY A 255 -7.18 -16.84 -5.81
C GLY A 255 -5.70 -16.80 -6.20
N THR A 256 -5.44 -16.26 -7.38
CA THR A 256 -4.09 -16.05 -7.92
C THR A 256 -3.81 -14.57 -8.06
N THR A 257 -2.54 -14.16 -7.83
CA THR A 257 -2.13 -12.76 -8.05
C THR A 257 -2.48 -12.36 -9.48
N MET A 258 -3.15 -11.24 -9.62
CA MET A 258 -3.53 -10.71 -10.93
C MET A 258 -2.28 -10.34 -11.73
N THR A 259 -2.31 -10.62 -13.03
CA THR A 259 -1.20 -10.35 -13.94
C THR A 259 -1.70 -9.59 -15.17
N ASP A 260 -0.80 -8.81 -15.77
CA ASP A 260 -1.08 -8.03 -16.97
C ASP A 260 0.10 -8.06 -17.94
N ALA A 261 -0.18 -7.90 -19.24
CA ALA A 261 0.83 -8.00 -20.28
C ALA A 261 1.51 -6.67 -20.61
N ASP A 262 0.79 -5.56 -20.55
CA ASP A 262 1.24 -4.24 -21.01
C ASP A 262 1.36 -3.19 -19.88
N ASN A 263 1.00 -3.58 -18.65
CA ASN A 263 1.02 -2.74 -17.45
C ASN A 263 -0.02 -1.59 -17.47
N VAL A 264 -1.11 -1.78 -18.21
CA VAL A 264 -2.27 -0.88 -18.21
C VAL A 264 -3.45 -1.65 -17.59
N TRP A 265 -3.76 -1.37 -16.34
CA TRP A 265 -4.65 -2.16 -15.52
C TRP A 265 -6.08 -1.62 -15.51
N GLY A 266 -7.04 -2.49 -15.80
CA GLY A 266 -8.46 -2.13 -15.79
C GLY A 266 -8.86 -1.15 -16.89
N ASP A 267 -10.15 -0.97 -17.06
CA ASP A 267 -10.74 -0.02 -18.02
C ASP A 267 -11.81 0.89 -17.38
N GLY A 268 -11.95 0.79 -16.06
CA GLY A 268 -12.93 1.56 -15.29
C GLY A 268 -14.33 0.96 -15.29
N SER A 269 -14.52 -0.23 -15.87
CA SER A 269 -15.81 -0.92 -15.89
C SER A 269 -15.81 -2.19 -15.04
N ASN A 270 -16.98 -2.57 -14.52
CA ASN A 270 -17.16 -3.82 -13.79
C ASN A 270 -17.02 -5.06 -14.69
N SER A 271 -17.10 -4.91 -16.02
CA SER A 271 -16.91 -6.02 -16.97
C SER A 271 -15.44 -6.43 -17.10
N ASN A 272 -14.52 -5.56 -16.72
CA ASN A 272 -13.08 -5.86 -16.66
C ASN A 272 -12.68 -6.20 -15.22
N ARG A 273 -12.36 -7.46 -14.95
CA ARG A 273 -11.99 -7.93 -13.60
C ARG A 273 -10.81 -7.21 -12.99
N GLN A 274 -9.89 -6.70 -13.82
CA GLN A 274 -8.75 -5.93 -13.33
C GLN A 274 -9.18 -4.60 -12.70
N SER A 275 -10.34 -4.03 -13.08
CA SER A 275 -10.80 -2.75 -12.52
C SER A 275 -11.04 -2.83 -11.00
N ALA A 276 -11.73 -3.86 -10.52
CA ALA A 276 -11.86 -4.10 -9.07
C ALA A 276 -10.52 -4.43 -8.40
N GLY A 277 -9.62 -5.08 -9.14
CA GLY A 277 -8.25 -5.33 -8.68
C GLY A 277 -7.45 -4.04 -8.49
N VAL A 278 -7.64 -3.06 -9.38
CA VAL A 278 -7.02 -1.72 -9.29
C VAL A 278 -7.48 -1.01 -8.02
N ASP A 279 -8.80 -0.93 -7.80
CA ASP A 279 -9.37 -0.29 -6.61
C ASP A 279 -8.81 -0.91 -5.32
N ALA A 280 -8.84 -2.24 -5.21
CA ALA A 280 -8.34 -2.94 -4.02
C ALA A 280 -6.82 -2.78 -3.81
N GLN A 281 -6.01 -2.78 -4.88
CA GLN A 281 -4.57 -2.56 -4.77
C GLN A 281 -4.25 -1.12 -4.40
N TYR A 282 -4.88 -0.17 -5.06
CA TYR A 282 -4.70 1.25 -4.78
C TYR A 282 -5.16 1.59 -3.37
N GLY A 283 -6.31 1.08 -2.95
CA GLY A 283 -6.85 1.27 -1.61
C GLY A 283 -5.91 0.71 -0.53
N ALA A 284 -5.37 -0.49 -0.72
CA ALA A 284 -4.41 -1.07 0.22
C ALA A 284 -3.09 -0.28 0.30
N ASP A 285 -2.55 0.16 -0.84
CA ASP A 285 -1.31 0.94 -0.88
C ASP A 285 -1.49 2.33 -0.28
N THR A 286 -2.61 3.00 -0.59
CA THR A 286 -2.96 4.32 -0.05
C THR A 286 -3.18 4.26 1.45
N THR A 287 -3.85 3.21 1.95
CA THR A 287 -4.05 2.98 3.39
C THR A 287 -2.71 2.76 4.10
N PHE A 288 -1.83 1.95 3.52
CA PHE A 288 -0.48 1.74 4.07
C PHE A 288 0.27 3.08 4.18
N ASP A 289 0.25 3.89 3.12
CA ASP A 289 0.95 5.17 3.06
C ASP A 289 0.32 6.21 4.00
N TYR A 290 -1.00 6.23 4.16
CA TYR A 290 -1.70 7.04 5.15
C TYR A 290 -1.24 6.72 6.57
N TYR A 291 -1.29 5.45 6.99
CA TYR A 291 -0.83 5.06 8.32
C TYR A 291 0.64 5.38 8.54
N LYS A 292 1.48 5.19 7.53
CA LYS A 292 2.91 5.48 7.61
C LYS A 292 3.21 6.96 7.70
N SER A 293 2.59 7.77 6.83
CA SER A 293 2.91 9.19 6.69
C SER A 293 2.20 10.07 7.71
N VAL A 294 0.95 9.72 8.08
CA VAL A 294 0.11 10.54 8.97
C VAL A 294 0.19 10.05 10.42
N MET A 295 0.16 8.73 10.63
CA MET A 295 0.12 8.12 11.96
C MET A 295 1.48 7.59 12.44
N GLY A 296 2.49 7.55 11.56
CA GLY A 296 3.81 6.98 11.89
C GLY A 296 3.82 5.47 12.06
N ARG A 297 2.77 4.77 11.55
CA ARG A 297 2.62 3.32 11.66
C ARG A 297 2.98 2.63 10.34
N ASN A 298 3.87 1.67 10.39
CA ASN A 298 4.40 1.00 9.21
C ASN A 298 3.56 -0.24 8.84
N GLY A 299 2.36 -0.01 8.30
CA GLY A 299 1.40 -1.03 7.89
C GLY A 299 0.58 -1.65 9.04
N ILE A 300 -0.24 -2.66 8.73
CA ILE A 300 -1.15 -3.32 9.67
C ILE A 300 -0.42 -3.81 10.92
N TRP A 301 0.70 -4.50 10.73
CA TRP A 301 1.49 -5.10 11.82
C TRP A 301 2.61 -4.18 12.35
N ASN A 302 2.70 -2.95 11.86
CA ASN A 302 3.77 -1.99 12.19
C ASN A 302 5.20 -2.51 11.94
N ASN A 303 5.36 -3.41 10.98
CA ASN A 303 6.63 -4.07 10.65
C ASN A 303 7.06 -3.87 9.18
N GLY A 304 6.28 -3.12 8.40
CA GLY A 304 6.53 -2.85 6.99
C GLY A 304 6.00 -3.91 6.03
N ASN A 305 5.36 -4.96 6.53
CA ASN A 305 4.74 -5.97 5.68
C ASN A 305 3.37 -5.51 5.21
N GLY A 306 3.09 -5.74 3.92
CA GLY A 306 1.77 -5.58 3.34
C GLY A 306 0.92 -6.83 3.45
N ALA A 307 -0.35 -6.71 3.09
CA ALA A 307 -1.33 -7.76 3.14
C ALA A 307 -1.86 -8.10 1.73
N ARG A 308 -2.52 -9.26 1.62
CA ARG A 308 -3.29 -9.61 0.43
C ARG A 308 -4.64 -8.89 0.44
N SER A 309 -5.05 -8.42 -0.73
CA SER A 309 -6.44 -8.13 -1.05
C SER A 309 -6.94 -9.19 -2.03
N ARG A 310 -8.05 -9.87 -1.74
CA ARG A 310 -8.67 -10.79 -2.70
C ARG A 310 -9.99 -10.21 -3.17
N VAL A 311 -10.11 -10.00 -4.47
CA VAL A 311 -11.33 -9.50 -5.13
C VAL A 311 -12.09 -10.63 -5.79
N HIS A 312 -13.33 -10.36 -6.21
CA HIS A 312 -14.20 -11.33 -6.83
C HIS A 312 -14.38 -12.59 -5.97
N TYR A 313 -14.58 -12.37 -4.68
CA TYR A 313 -14.75 -13.46 -3.73
C TYR A 313 -16.21 -13.93 -3.72
N ASP A 314 -16.40 -15.25 -3.92
CA ASP A 314 -17.71 -15.89 -4.00
C ASP A 314 -18.59 -15.33 -5.15
N ASN A 315 -19.81 -15.81 -5.28
CA ASN A 315 -20.75 -15.39 -6.31
C ASN A 315 -21.92 -14.67 -5.67
N ASN A 316 -22.29 -13.49 -6.19
CA ASN A 316 -23.33 -12.63 -5.62
C ASN A 316 -23.07 -12.30 -4.13
N TYR A 317 -21.81 -12.08 -3.77
CA TYR A 317 -21.42 -11.85 -2.39
C TYR A 317 -21.43 -10.36 -2.05
N VAL A 318 -22.42 -9.98 -1.24
CA VAL A 318 -22.64 -8.58 -0.85
C VAL A 318 -21.95 -8.34 0.50
N ASN A 319 -20.63 -8.43 0.54
CA ASN A 319 -19.83 -8.15 1.72
C ASN A 319 -18.36 -7.90 1.39
N ALA A 320 -17.65 -7.15 2.26
CA ALA A 320 -16.22 -7.10 2.37
C ALA A 320 -15.83 -7.43 3.82
N PHE A 321 -14.61 -7.91 4.06
CA PHE A 321 -14.15 -8.22 5.41
C PHE A 321 -12.65 -8.42 5.50
N TRP A 322 -12.09 -8.10 6.66
CA TRP A 322 -10.80 -8.53 7.15
C TRP A 322 -10.91 -9.88 7.86
N ASP A 323 -10.07 -10.87 7.54
CA ASP A 323 -10.13 -12.22 8.12
C ASP A 323 -9.02 -12.53 9.15
N GLY A 324 -8.29 -11.51 9.61
CA GLY A 324 -7.11 -11.63 10.49
C GLY A 324 -5.78 -11.71 9.72
N THR A 325 -5.83 -11.91 8.40
CA THR A 325 -4.63 -12.07 7.56
C THR A 325 -4.69 -11.32 6.24
N GLN A 326 -5.89 -11.03 5.73
CA GLN A 326 -6.11 -10.44 4.41
C GLN A 326 -7.47 -9.74 4.32
N MET A 327 -7.57 -8.77 3.42
CA MET A 327 -8.82 -8.16 3.01
C MET A 327 -9.52 -9.03 1.96
N THR A 328 -10.85 -9.04 1.98
CA THR A 328 -11.70 -9.79 1.05
C THR A 328 -12.86 -8.95 0.60
N TYR A 329 -13.10 -8.92 -0.71
CA TYR A 329 -14.13 -8.12 -1.35
C TYR A 329 -15.00 -8.98 -2.26
N GLY A 330 -16.31 -8.98 -2.01
CA GLY A 330 -17.32 -9.52 -2.93
C GLY A 330 -17.69 -8.52 -4.02
N ASP A 331 -18.41 -9.01 -5.01
CA ASP A 331 -18.84 -8.22 -6.17
C ASP A 331 -20.26 -7.66 -6.04
N GLY A 332 -20.86 -7.73 -4.86
CA GLY A 332 -22.21 -7.24 -4.63
C GLY A 332 -23.31 -8.15 -5.22
N ASP A 333 -24.55 -7.66 -5.21
CA ASP A 333 -25.68 -8.37 -5.80
C ASP A 333 -25.47 -8.52 -7.31
N ARG A 334 -25.73 -9.73 -7.83
CA ARG A 334 -25.52 -10.10 -9.24
C ARG A 334 -24.11 -9.84 -9.76
N ASN A 335 -23.13 -9.73 -8.87
CA ASN A 335 -21.74 -9.35 -9.16
C ASN A 335 -21.65 -8.01 -9.91
N ALA A 336 -22.50 -7.04 -9.56
CA ALA A 336 -22.62 -5.79 -10.29
C ALA A 336 -21.79 -4.64 -9.68
N ASN A 337 -21.56 -4.67 -8.36
CA ASN A 337 -20.94 -3.58 -7.62
C ASN A 337 -19.89 -4.15 -6.65
N PRO A 338 -18.65 -4.38 -7.08
CA PRO A 338 -17.56 -4.80 -6.19
C PRO A 338 -17.38 -3.84 -5.03
N LEU A 339 -17.18 -4.38 -3.81
CA LEU A 339 -17.07 -3.58 -2.59
C LEU A 339 -15.63 -3.10 -2.38
N THR A 340 -15.03 -2.49 -3.40
CA THR A 340 -13.60 -2.14 -3.47
C THR A 340 -13.35 -0.63 -3.45
N GLU A 341 -14.37 0.19 -3.17
CA GLU A 341 -14.24 1.64 -3.00
C GLU A 341 -13.16 1.99 -1.94
N LEU A 342 -12.53 3.13 -2.10
CA LEU A 342 -11.33 3.50 -1.36
C LEU A 342 -11.53 3.55 0.17
N ASP A 343 -12.63 4.13 0.63
CA ASP A 343 -12.96 4.20 2.05
C ASP A 343 -13.29 2.81 2.64
N VAL A 344 -13.95 1.92 1.84
CA VAL A 344 -14.19 0.52 2.22
C VAL A 344 -12.87 -0.26 2.28
N ALA A 345 -11.97 -0.05 1.33
CA ALA A 345 -10.64 -0.65 1.39
C ALA A 345 -9.84 -0.18 2.61
N GLY A 346 -9.92 1.12 2.93
CA GLY A 346 -9.37 1.72 4.15
C GLY A 346 -9.99 1.16 5.42
N HIS A 347 -11.30 0.95 5.43
CA HIS A 347 -12.06 0.35 6.53
C HIS A 347 -11.58 -1.07 6.83
N GLU A 348 -11.51 -1.95 5.82
CA GLU A 348 -11.12 -3.34 6.00
C GLU A 348 -9.67 -3.48 6.51
N MET A 349 -8.76 -2.69 5.95
CA MET A 349 -7.37 -2.69 6.41
C MET A 349 -7.24 -2.12 7.84
N SER A 350 -8.12 -1.20 8.24
CA SER A 350 -8.14 -0.63 9.58
C SER A 350 -8.65 -1.60 10.65
N HIS A 351 -9.47 -2.60 10.29
CA HIS A 351 -9.75 -3.72 11.19
C HIS A 351 -8.46 -4.45 11.58
N GLY A 352 -7.57 -4.67 10.62
CA GLY A 352 -6.25 -5.26 10.88
C GLY A 352 -5.39 -4.37 11.80
N VAL A 353 -5.45 -3.05 11.65
CA VAL A 353 -4.76 -2.11 12.56
C VAL A 353 -5.37 -2.16 13.95
N THR A 354 -6.69 -2.19 14.08
CA THR A 354 -7.41 -2.31 15.36
C THR A 354 -7.04 -3.60 16.08
N GLU A 355 -7.02 -4.74 15.36
CA GLU A 355 -6.60 -6.04 15.90
C GLU A 355 -5.17 -6.00 16.45
N ASN A 356 -4.26 -5.30 15.78
CA ASN A 356 -2.85 -5.19 16.16
C ASN A 356 -2.53 -3.96 17.03
N THR A 357 -3.54 -3.33 17.63
CA THR A 357 -3.42 -2.24 18.61
C THR A 357 -4.30 -2.49 19.82
N ALA A 358 -5.48 -1.90 19.92
CA ALA A 358 -6.40 -2.12 21.03
C ALA A 358 -6.98 -3.54 21.07
N GLY A 359 -7.10 -4.19 19.91
CA GLY A 359 -7.69 -5.52 19.79
C GLY A 359 -9.15 -5.54 20.22
N LEU A 360 -9.92 -4.50 19.89
CA LEU A 360 -11.32 -4.35 20.31
C LEU A 360 -12.15 -5.58 19.90
N ASP A 361 -12.81 -6.21 20.87
CA ASP A 361 -13.73 -7.33 20.65
C ASP A 361 -14.87 -6.93 19.72
N TYR A 362 -15.30 -7.85 18.85
CA TYR A 362 -16.38 -7.57 17.90
C TYR A 362 -17.78 -7.80 18.51
N SER A 363 -18.00 -7.29 19.72
CA SER A 363 -19.27 -7.40 20.45
C SER A 363 -19.44 -6.28 21.46
N GLY A 364 -20.69 -6.00 21.84
CA GLY A 364 -20.98 -4.95 22.80
C GLY A 364 -20.55 -3.57 22.32
N ASP A 365 -20.26 -2.67 23.25
CA ASP A 365 -19.72 -1.33 22.94
C ASP A 365 -18.39 -1.43 22.16
N ALA A 366 -17.54 -2.42 22.51
CA ALA A 366 -16.26 -2.63 21.84
C ALA A 366 -16.42 -2.93 20.35
N GLY A 367 -17.47 -3.66 19.97
CA GLY A 367 -17.79 -3.95 18.56
C GLY A 367 -18.15 -2.67 17.80
N GLY A 368 -18.98 -1.82 18.36
CA GLY A 368 -19.32 -0.52 17.76
C GLY A 368 -18.10 0.41 17.65
N LEU A 369 -17.22 0.40 18.65
CA LEU A 369 -15.96 1.16 18.60
C LEU A 369 -14.99 0.60 17.53
N ASN A 370 -14.97 -0.72 17.32
CA ASN A 370 -14.17 -1.38 16.30
C ASN A 370 -14.61 -0.93 14.89
N GLU A 371 -15.91 -1.04 14.60
CA GLU A 371 -16.49 -0.61 13.33
C GLU A 371 -16.27 0.89 13.06
N ALA A 372 -16.62 1.75 14.02
CA ALA A 372 -16.44 3.18 13.86
C ALA A 372 -14.95 3.57 13.70
N THR A 373 -14.04 2.85 14.32
CA THR A 373 -12.59 3.05 14.12
C THR A 373 -12.21 2.82 12.66
N SER A 374 -12.74 1.76 12.05
CA SER A 374 -12.53 1.45 10.65
C SER A 374 -13.16 2.49 9.72
N ASP A 375 -14.37 2.97 10.02
CA ASP A 375 -15.03 4.06 9.30
C ASP A 375 -14.23 5.37 9.38
N ILE A 376 -13.78 5.77 10.56
CA ILE A 376 -12.97 6.99 10.77
C ILE A 376 -11.70 6.96 9.92
N PHE A 377 -10.99 5.83 9.91
CA PHE A 377 -9.75 5.73 9.15
C PHE A 377 -9.97 5.46 7.66
N GLY A 378 -11.07 4.80 7.26
CA GLY A 378 -11.50 4.69 5.87
C GLY A 378 -11.72 6.07 5.26
N THR A 379 -12.55 6.90 5.90
CA THR A 379 -12.71 8.32 5.56
C THR A 379 -11.36 9.06 5.54
N GLY A 380 -10.50 8.83 6.55
CA GLY A 380 -9.17 9.45 6.60
C GLY A 380 -8.29 9.10 5.40
N VAL A 381 -8.38 7.86 4.89
CA VAL A 381 -7.66 7.37 3.70
C VAL A 381 -8.18 8.05 2.43
N GLU A 382 -9.47 8.17 2.28
CA GLU A 382 -10.10 8.88 1.17
C GLU A 382 -9.66 10.35 1.12
N TRP A 383 -9.68 11.04 2.24
CA TRP A 383 -9.16 12.42 2.36
C TRP A 383 -7.65 12.50 2.08
N TYR A 384 -6.88 11.47 2.39
CA TYR A 384 -5.45 11.42 2.11
C TYR A 384 -5.18 11.27 0.62
N ALA A 385 -5.96 10.43 -0.07
CA ALA A 385 -5.88 10.23 -1.51
C ALA A 385 -6.36 11.46 -2.28
N ASN A 386 -7.48 12.06 -1.87
CA ASN A 386 -8.09 13.24 -2.47
C ASN A 386 -8.24 13.11 -3.99
N LEU A 387 -8.90 12.03 -4.43
CA LEU A 387 -9.13 11.76 -5.84
C LEU A 387 -10.15 12.72 -6.46
N ALA A 388 -10.01 12.98 -7.75
CA ALA A 388 -10.99 13.78 -8.50
C ALA A 388 -12.23 12.96 -8.89
N SER A 389 -12.08 11.64 -9.01
CA SER A 389 -13.16 10.68 -9.30
C SER A 389 -14.03 10.39 -8.09
N ASP A 390 -13.45 10.50 -6.91
CA ASP A 390 -14.06 10.26 -5.62
C ASP A 390 -13.60 11.38 -4.67
N LYS A 391 -14.45 12.39 -4.51
CA LYS A 391 -14.10 13.59 -3.73
C LYS A 391 -14.34 13.32 -2.26
N PRO A 392 -13.30 13.46 -1.42
CA PRO A 392 -13.39 13.07 -0.02
C PRO A 392 -14.50 13.80 0.73
N ASP A 393 -15.28 13.03 1.46
CA ASP A 393 -16.42 13.52 2.21
C ASP A 393 -16.60 12.80 3.57
N PHE A 394 -17.80 12.62 4.09
CA PHE A 394 -18.13 11.96 5.36
C PHE A 394 -19.30 10.98 5.18
N LEU A 395 -19.40 10.40 4.01
CA LEU A 395 -20.22 9.25 3.69
C LEU A 395 -19.35 8.01 3.69
N LEU A 396 -19.90 6.83 3.64
CA LEU A 396 -19.15 5.56 3.55
C LEU A 396 -19.79 4.70 2.47
N GLY A 397 -18.99 4.27 1.49
CA GLY A 397 -19.41 3.37 0.44
C GLY A 397 -20.43 3.99 -0.51
N GLU A 398 -20.36 5.28 -0.75
CA GLU A 398 -21.34 6.03 -1.55
C GLU A 398 -21.25 5.73 -3.04
N GLU A 399 -20.06 5.45 -3.55
CA GLU A 399 -19.86 5.14 -4.97
C GLU A 399 -20.29 3.70 -5.31
N ILE A 400 -20.42 2.79 -4.30
CA ILE A 400 -20.86 1.41 -4.52
C ILE A 400 -22.36 1.35 -4.85
N ASP A 401 -23.17 2.27 -4.29
CA ASP A 401 -24.62 2.23 -4.41
C ASP A 401 -25.20 0.84 -4.11
N ILE A 402 -24.83 0.28 -2.96
CA ILE A 402 -25.14 -1.10 -2.59
C ILE A 402 -26.66 -1.37 -2.52
N ASN A 403 -27.44 -0.33 -2.22
CA ASN A 403 -28.89 -0.39 -2.13
C ASN A 403 -29.59 -0.16 -3.48
N GLY A 404 -28.86 0.32 -4.50
CA GLY A 404 -29.40 0.66 -5.82
C GLY A 404 -30.35 1.88 -5.80
N ASP A 405 -30.20 2.78 -4.84
CA ASP A 405 -31.04 3.97 -4.65
C ASP A 405 -30.23 5.28 -4.50
N GLY A 406 -28.91 5.20 -4.75
CA GLY A 406 -27.98 6.33 -4.67
C GLY A 406 -27.67 6.77 -3.24
N THR A 407 -27.84 5.89 -2.25
CA THR A 407 -27.52 6.19 -0.85
C THR A 407 -26.23 5.48 -0.42
N PRO A 408 -25.40 6.11 0.44
CA PRO A 408 -24.19 5.48 0.97
C PRO A 408 -24.53 4.34 1.92
N LEU A 409 -23.54 3.55 2.27
CA LEU A 409 -23.65 2.53 3.32
C LEU A 409 -23.93 3.17 4.69
N ARG A 410 -23.20 4.24 5.03
CA ARG A 410 -23.33 4.94 6.31
C ARG A 410 -23.13 6.45 6.17
N TYR A 411 -23.65 7.19 7.13
CA TYR A 411 -23.53 8.64 7.25
C TYR A 411 -22.83 8.99 8.56
N MET A 412 -21.79 9.82 8.53
CA MET A 412 -21.10 10.23 9.74
C MET A 412 -21.75 11.43 10.45
N ASP A 413 -22.37 12.34 9.70
CA ASP A 413 -22.99 13.55 10.28
C ASP A 413 -24.28 13.25 11.06
N LYS A 414 -25.00 12.24 10.63
CA LYS A 414 -26.25 11.78 11.22
C LYS A 414 -26.48 10.33 10.84
N PRO A 415 -25.87 9.39 11.57
CA PRO A 415 -25.93 7.96 11.28
C PRO A 415 -27.33 7.41 11.04
N SER A 416 -28.32 7.88 11.80
CA SER A 416 -29.72 7.43 11.68
C SER A 416 -30.39 7.69 10.32
N LYS A 417 -29.72 8.38 9.38
CA LYS A 417 -30.19 8.53 8.01
C LYS A 417 -30.29 7.20 7.27
N ASP A 418 -29.47 6.19 7.64
CA ASP A 418 -29.54 4.83 7.11
C ASP A 418 -30.75 4.02 7.60
N GLY A 419 -31.49 4.55 8.57
CA GLY A 419 -32.71 3.94 9.13
C GLY A 419 -32.45 2.90 10.24
N ALA A 420 -31.19 2.61 10.61
CA ALA A 420 -30.83 1.57 11.58
C ALA A 420 -29.81 2.03 12.63
N SER A 421 -28.84 2.86 12.24
CA SER A 421 -27.75 3.30 13.10
C SER A 421 -28.20 4.31 14.15
N TYR A 422 -27.43 4.38 15.25
CA TYR A 422 -27.70 5.27 16.37
C TYR A 422 -26.92 6.59 16.22
N ASP A 423 -27.59 7.74 16.39
CA ASP A 423 -26.91 9.04 16.47
C ASP A 423 -26.27 9.27 17.84
N CYS A 424 -26.86 8.72 18.89
CA CYS A 424 -26.57 9.01 20.28
C CYS A 424 -26.23 7.73 21.05
N TYR A 425 -25.29 7.83 21.96
CA TYR A 425 -25.03 6.76 22.90
C TYR A 425 -26.13 6.57 23.92
N SER A 426 -26.48 5.33 24.19
CA SER A 426 -27.30 4.87 25.32
C SER A 426 -26.75 3.51 25.80
N SER A 427 -27.18 3.10 26.99
CA SER A 427 -26.75 1.79 27.54
C SER A 427 -27.21 0.58 26.72
N SER A 428 -28.12 0.75 25.79
CA SER A 428 -28.61 -0.31 24.90
C SER A 428 -27.86 -0.38 23.57
N VAL A 429 -27.02 0.59 23.24
CA VAL A 429 -26.28 0.63 21.96
C VAL A 429 -25.43 -0.62 21.77
N GLY A 430 -24.71 -1.07 22.80
CA GLY A 430 -23.90 -2.28 22.74
C GLY A 430 -24.67 -3.60 22.55
N SER A 431 -26.01 -3.59 22.59
CA SER A 431 -26.82 -4.77 22.24
C SER A 431 -27.20 -4.85 20.76
N ALA A 432 -26.91 -3.81 19.99
CA ALA A 432 -27.12 -3.77 18.55
C ALA A 432 -25.95 -4.41 17.80
N ASP A 433 -26.16 -4.72 16.51
CA ASP A 433 -25.09 -5.11 15.60
C ASP A 433 -23.99 -4.03 15.58
N PRO A 434 -22.70 -4.41 15.57
CA PRO A 434 -21.57 -3.48 15.55
C PRO A 434 -21.67 -2.38 14.49
N HIS A 435 -22.18 -2.67 13.30
CA HIS A 435 -22.35 -1.69 12.21
C HIS A 435 -23.34 -0.58 12.56
N TYR A 436 -24.35 -0.85 13.40
CA TYR A 436 -25.32 0.15 13.85
C TYR A 436 -24.89 0.82 15.16
N SER A 437 -24.23 0.05 16.03
CA SER A 437 -23.69 0.58 17.29
C SER A 437 -22.41 1.41 17.10
N SER A 438 -21.82 1.43 15.91
CA SER A 438 -20.74 2.34 15.49
C SER A 438 -21.19 3.80 15.36
N GLY A 439 -22.47 4.00 15.06
CA GLY A 439 -23.04 5.32 14.75
C GLY A 439 -22.67 6.42 15.73
N PRO A 440 -22.78 6.27 17.06
CA PRO A 440 -22.43 7.34 17.99
C PRO A 440 -20.98 7.80 17.87
N LEU A 441 -20.00 6.92 17.58
CA LEU A 441 -18.61 7.32 17.42
C LEU A 441 -18.35 7.94 16.04
N ASN A 442 -19.02 7.49 14.98
CA ASN A 442 -19.00 8.16 13.67
C ASN A 442 -19.53 9.59 13.79
N HIS A 443 -20.64 9.77 14.51
CA HIS A 443 -21.21 11.08 14.81
C HIS A 443 -20.26 11.95 15.64
N TRP A 444 -19.60 11.37 16.67
CA TRP A 444 -18.56 12.05 17.43
C TRP A 444 -17.43 12.55 16.52
N TYR A 445 -16.96 11.72 15.61
CA TYR A 445 -15.89 12.09 14.70
C TYR A 445 -16.27 13.26 13.80
N PHE A 446 -17.49 13.24 13.23
CA PHE A 446 -17.99 14.36 12.44
C PHE A 446 -18.09 15.64 13.27
N LEU A 447 -18.70 15.57 14.45
CA LEU A 447 -18.88 16.72 15.35
C LEU A 447 -17.53 17.29 15.82
N ALA A 448 -16.60 16.44 16.26
CA ALA A 448 -15.28 16.88 16.71
C ALA A 448 -14.46 17.50 15.56
N SER A 449 -14.60 16.97 14.35
CA SER A 449 -13.89 17.46 13.16
C SER A 449 -14.48 18.75 12.61
N ASN A 450 -15.80 18.79 12.42
CA ASN A 450 -16.49 19.81 11.65
C ASN A 450 -17.41 20.71 12.49
N GLY A 451 -17.80 20.27 13.68
CA GLY A 451 -18.79 20.94 14.52
C GLY A 451 -20.23 20.59 14.14
N SER A 452 -21.19 21.09 14.94
CA SER A 452 -22.61 20.87 14.72
C SER A 452 -23.24 21.85 13.72
N GLY A 453 -24.48 21.58 13.31
CA GLY A 453 -25.29 22.40 12.40
C GLY A 453 -25.03 22.17 10.91
N ALA A 454 -25.67 22.98 10.08
CA ALA A 454 -25.63 22.89 8.64
C ALA A 454 -24.28 23.35 8.07
N LYS A 455 -23.73 22.59 7.11
CA LYS A 455 -22.52 22.93 6.36
C LYS A 455 -22.43 22.17 5.02
N THR A 456 -21.66 22.68 4.10
CA THR A 456 -21.36 22.00 2.84
C THR A 456 -19.85 21.75 2.77
N ILE A 457 -19.45 20.51 2.52
CA ILE A 457 -18.06 20.08 2.42
C ILE A 457 -17.91 19.34 1.10
N ASN A 458 -16.99 19.75 0.24
CA ASN A 458 -16.72 19.20 -1.08
C ASN A 458 -17.96 19.01 -1.98
N GLY A 459 -19.03 19.77 -1.74
CA GLY A 459 -20.27 19.70 -2.50
C GLY A 459 -21.39 18.91 -1.81
N VAL A 460 -21.08 18.14 -0.77
CA VAL A 460 -22.06 17.39 0.03
C VAL A 460 -22.60 18.25 1.16
N SER A 461 -23.92 18.24 1.34
CA SER A 461 -24.61 19.01 2.39
C SER A 461 -24.88 18.16 3.62
N TYR A 462 -24.38 18.60 4.76
CA TYR A 462 -24.53 17.99 6.07
C TYR A 462 -25.35 18.86 7.00
N ASN A 463 -26.02 18.24 7.96
CA ASN A 463 -26.69 18.96 9.06
C ASN A 463 -26.65 18.11 10.34
N SER A 464 -25.49 18.15 11.01
CA SER A 464 -25.25 17.37 12.21
C SER A 464 -25.88 18.05 13.44
N SER A 465 -26.84 17.38 14.03
CA SER A 465 -27.48 17.81 15.30
C SER A 465 -26.77 17.20 16.50
N THR A 466 -26.92 17.75 17.67
CA THR A 466 -26.43 17.19 18.93
C THR A 466 -27.55 16.53 19.72
N CYS A 467 -27.25 15.49 20.49
CA CYS A 467 -28.25 14.75 21.28
C CYS A 467 -28.70 15.49 22.53
N ASP A 468 -27.96 16.49 22.97
CA ASP A 468 -28.21 17.31 24.15
C ASP A 468 -28.57 18.77 23.81
N SER A 469 -28.81 19.07 22.54
CA SER A 469 -29.10 20.42 22.02
C SER A 469 -27.96 21.44 22.23
N SER A 470 -26.76 20.99 22.55
CA SER A 470 -25.58 21.85 22.64
C SER A 470 -25.03 22.20 21.26
N SER A 471 -24.04 23.10 21.21
CA SER A 471 -23.27 23.40 20.02
C SER A 471 -21.84 22.85 20.15
N VAL A 472 -21.33 22.26 19.10
CA VAL A 472 -19.92 21.81 18.99
C VAL A 472 -19.19 22.65 17.96
N THR A 473 -18.00 23.13 18.32
CA THR A 473 -17.06 23.76 17.39
C THR A 473 -16.04 22.71 16.97
N GLY A 474 -15.90 22.47 15.68
CA GLY A 474 -14.94 21.50 15.15
C GLY A 474 -13.48 21.98 15.28
N ALA A 475 -12.56 21.05 15.27
CA ALA A 475 -11.11 21.31 15.37
C ALA A 475 -10.30 20.90 14.13
N GLY A 476 -10.99 20.38 13.12
CA GLY A 476 -10.35 19.86 11.92
C GLY A 476 -10.10 18.34 12.01
N ARG A 477 -10.44 17.66 10.93
CA ARG A 477 -10.38 16.21 10.77
C ARG A 477 -9.00 15.62 11.11
N ALA A 478 -7.94 16.16 10.49
CA ALA A 478 -6.59 15.60 10.61
C ALA A 478 -6.07 15.52 12.06
N ASP A 479 -6.45 16.47 12.92
CA ASP A 479 -6.05 16.46 14.32
C ASP A 479 -6.91 15.49 15.13
N ILE A 480 -8.20 15.37 14.80
CA ILE A 480 -9.11 14.41 15.46
C ILE A 480 -8.72 12.97 15.13
N GLU A 481 -8.30 12.66 13.90
CA GLU A 481 -7.77 11.34 13.52
C GLU A 481 -6.52 10.97 14.32
N LYS A 482 -5.59 11.91 14.51
CA LYS A 482 -4.39 11.69 15.33
C LYS A 482 -4.76 11.43 16.81
N VAL A 483 -5.73 12.17 17.33
CA VAL A 483 -6.27 11.91 18.68
C VAL A 483 -6.85 10.52 18.76
N TRP A 484 -7.67 10.12 17.77
CA TRP A 484 -8.28 8.79 17.76
C TRP A 484 -7.25 7.68 17.61
N TYR A 485 -6.28 7.83 16.72
CA TYR A 485 -5.18 6.86 16.58
C TYR A 485 -4.36 6.73 17.87
N ARG A 486 -4.04 7.85 18.54
CA ARG A 486 -3.35 7.84 19.84
C ARG A 486 -4.20 7.13 20.89
N THR A 487 -5.50 7.32 20.87
CA THR A 487 -6.46 6.68 21.77
C THR A 487 -6.48 5.17 21.53
N LEU A 488 -6.70 4.76 20.29
CA LEU A 488 -6.71 3.35 19.87
C LEU A 488 -5.42 2.63 20.26
N SER A 489 -4.27 3.25 19.95
CA SER A 489 -2.96 2.60 20.10
C SER A 489 -2.41 2.62 21.53
N THR A 490 -2.92 3.48 22.44
CA THR A 490 -2.31 3.67 23.77
C THR A 490 -3.28 3.74 24.95
N LYS A 491 -4.60 3.79 24.72
CA LYS A 491 -5.59 3.98 25.79
C LYS A 491 -6.67 2.91 25.84
N LEU A 492 -7.00 2.31 24.68
CA LEU A 492 -8.05 1.29 24.60
C LEU A 492 -7.46 -0.13 24.74
N THR A 493 -8.32 -1.03 25.14
CA THR A 493 -8.08 -2.48 25.25
C THR A 493 -9.25 -3.24 24.65
N SER A 494 -9.19 -4.55 24.55
CA SER A 494 -10.15 -5.38 23.82
C SER A 494 -11.61 -5.21 24.26
N THR A 495 -11.86 -4.91 25.52
CA THR A 495 -13.22 -4.76 26.10
C THR A 495 -13.58 -3.31 26.41
N SER A 496 -12.87 -2.34 25.84
CA SER A 496 -13.16 -0.92 26.04
C SER A 496 -14.56 -0.56 25.56
N ASN A 497 -15.26 0.25 26.33
CA ASN A 497 -16.59 0.75 26.05
C ASN A 497 -16.54 2.25 25.65
N TYR A 498 -17.69 2.84 25.31
CA TYR A 498 -17.78 4.26 24.94
C TYR A 498 -17.28 5.22 26.03
N LYS A 499 -17.46 4.88 27.31
CA LYS A 499 -16.92 5.68 28.41
C LYS A 499 -15.40 5.64 28.43
N ALA A 500 -14.79 4.47 28.22
CA ALA A 500 -13.34 4.32 28.09
C ALA A 500 -12.80 5.06 26.86
N ALA A 501 -13.53 5.01 25.74
CA ALA A 501 -13.20 5.75 24.52
C ALA A 501 -13.15 7.26 24.77
N ARG A 502 -14.17 7.83 25.45
CA ARG A 502 -14.19 9.23 25.88
C ARG A 502 -12.98 9.57 26.75
N GLU A 503 -12.74 8.79 27.81
CA GLU A 503 -11.62 9.01 28.73
C GLU A 503 -10.28 8.99 27.99
N GLY A 504 -10.09 8.00 27.12
CA GLY A 504 -8.89 7.84 26.32
C GLY A 504 -8.67 9.00 25.35
N ALA A 505 -9.73 9.41 24.63
CA ALA A 505 -9.65 10.47 23.63
C ALA A 505 -9.34 11.84 24.25
N ILE A 506 -9.96 12.17 25.39
CA ILE A 506 -9.67 13.41 26.11
C ILE A 506 -8.20 13.41 26.58
N LYS A 507 -7.71 12.30 27.18
CA LYS A 507 -6.31 12.16 27.59
C LYS A 507 -5.36 12.30 26.40
N SER A 508 -5.68 11.68 25.27
CA SER A 508 -4.90 11.77 24.05
C SER A 508 -4.87 13.19 23.49
N ALA A 509 -5.99 13.90 23.50
CA ALA A 509 -6.06 15.28 23.07
C ALA A 509 -5.22 16.21 23.98
N VAL A 510 -5.26 15.99 25.30
CA VAL A 510 -4.41 16.72 26.25
C VAL A 510 -2.93 16.43 26.01
N GLU A 511 -2.56 15.16 25.78
CA GLU A 511 -1.17 14.75 25.50
C GLU A 511 -0.62 15.38 24.21
N LEU A 512 -1.42 15.41 23.15
CA LEU A 512 -0.97 15.86 21.83
C LEU A 512 -1.06 17.38 21.65
N TYR A 513 -2.07 18.03 22.21
CA TYR A 513 -2.40 19.42 21.92
C TYR A 513 -2.54 20.31 23.15
N GLY A 514 -2.52 19.76 24.34
CA GLY A 514 -2.73 20.49 25.60
C GLY A 514 -4.21 20.67 25.95
N GLY A 515 -4.49 20.72 27.25
CA GLY A 515 -5.86 20.76 27.78
C GLY A 515 -6.65 22.04 27.44
N SER A 516 -5.99 23.16 27.13
CA SER A 516 -6.63 24.42 26.73
C SER A 516 -6.90 24.53 25.22
N SER A 517 -6.41 23.56 24.41
CA SER A 517 -6.51 23.59 22.96
C SER A 517 -7.96 23.48 22.45
N GLN A 518 -8.20 23.99 21.23
CA GLN A 518 -9.49 23.79 20.57
C GLN A 518 -9.73 22.30 20.30
N VAL A 519 -8.68 21.52 19.96
CA VAL A 519 -8.77 20.08 19.74
C VAL A 519 -9.34 19.37 20.98
N CYS A 520 -8.77 19.63 22.17
CA CYS A 520 -9.30 19.01 23.40
C CYS A 520 -10.76 19.42 23.64
N LYS A 521 -11.08 20.70 23.53
CA LYS A 521 -12.47 21.19 23.71
C LYS A 521 -13.44 20.55 22.74
N SER A 522 -13.05 20.39 21.47
CA SER A 522 -13.90 19.76 20.45
C SER A 522 -14.12 18.27 20.75
N VAL A 523 -13.06 17.54 21.11
CA VAL A 523 -13.13 16.14 21.54
C VAL A 523 -14.09 15.96 22.70
N GLU A 524 -13.93 16.75 23.77
CA GLU A 524 -14.78 16.64 24.97
C GLU A 524 -16.23 17.05 24.70
N SER A 525 -16.45 18.16 24.00
CA SER A 525 -17.81 18.65 23.69
C SER A 525 -18.54 17.70 22.72
N ALA A 526 -17.87 17.09 21.76
CA ALA A 526 -18.47 16.11 20.87
C ALA A 526 -18.91 14.84 21.62
N PHE A 527 -18.14 14.35 22.61
CA PHE A 527 -18.59 13.25 23.46
C PHE A 527 -19.79 13.62 24.35
N ASN A 528 -19.86 14.87 24.83
CA ASN A 528 -21.06 15.36 25.50
C ASN A 528 -22.26 15.34 24.55
N ALA A 529 -22.04 15.85 23.33
CA ALA A 529 -23.07 16.01 22.31
C ALA A 529 -23.69 14.69 21.84
N ILE A 530 -22.98 13.58 21.97
CA ILE A 530 -23.47 12.22 21.65
C ILE A 530 -23.91 11.44 22.90
N ASN A 531 -24.09 12.11 24.06
CA ASN A 531 -24.56 11.54 25.32
C ASN A 531 -23.66 10.47 25.96
N VAL A 532 -22.34 10.42 25.66
CA VAL A 532 -21.44 9.52 26.39
C VAL A 532 -21.20 10.07 27.80
N PRO A 533 -21.45 9.26 28.86
CA PRO A 533 -21.32 9.72 30.24
C PRO A 533 -19.95 10.27 30.58
N LYS A 534 -19.91 11.35 31.34
CA LYS A 534 -18.66 11.96 31.82
C LYS A 534 -17.92 11.00 32.74
N GLY A 535 -16.60 11.02 32.64
CA GLY A 535 -15.66 10.34 33.54
C GLY A 535 -14.80 11.33 34.30
N THR A 536 -13.54 11.01 34.49
CA THR A 536 -12.58 11.83 35.24
C THR A 536 -11.72 12.71 34.35
N ALA A 537 -11.50 12.33 33.10
CA ALA A 537 -10.73 13.13 32.14
C ALA A 537 -11.53 14.37 31.72
N ALA A 538 -10.87 15.50 31.71
CA ALA A 538 -11.44 16.78 31.28
C ALA A 538 -10.36 17.65 30.63
N CYS A 539 -10.78 18.49 29.69
CA CYS A 539 -9.97 19.56 29.16
C CYS A 539 -9.90 20.68 30.17
N SER A 540 -8.71 21.01 30.66
CA SER A 540 -8.51 22.06 31.66
C SER A 540 -7.68 23.21 31.10
N THR A 541 -7.97 24.42 31.61
CA THR A 541 -7.16 25.62 31.34
C THR A 541 -5.91 25.69 32.23
N SER A 542 -5.68 24.69 33.09
CA SER A 542 -4.56 24.69 34.01
C SER A 542 -3.22 24.51 33.28
N THR A 543 -2.42 25.53 33.27
CA THR A 543 -0.99 25.47 33.02
C THR A 543 -0.39 24.41 33.96
N LEU A 544 0.26 23.39 33.43
CA LEU A 544 1.11 22.51 34.22
C LEU A 544 2.17 23.37 34.91
N SER A 545 2.00 23.61 36.20
CA SER A 545 3.07 24.11 37.06
C SER A 545 4.16 23.01 37.05
N LEU A 546 5.23 23.26 36.31
CA LEU A 546 6.47 22.52 36.46
C LEU A 546 6.98 22.78 37.87
N ILE A 547 6.63 21.89 38.81
CA ILE A 547 7.33 21.80 40.08
C ILE A 547 8.67 21.17 39.75
N HIS A 548 9.70 22.00 39.63
CA HIS A 548 11.09 21.56 39.71
C HIS A 548 11.36 21.13 41.15
N ILE A 549 11.56 19.85 41.38
CA ILE A 549 12.23 19.35 42.57
C ILE A 549 13.64 18.90 42.14
#